data_2ed0e801e42ec13dd0af5385c3803873
#
_entry.id   2ed0e801e42ec13dd0af5385c3803873
#
_cell.length_a   1.000
_cell.length_b   1.000
_cell.length_c   1.000
_cell.angle_alpha   90.00
_cell.angle_beta   90.00
_cell.angle_gamma   90.00
#
_symmetry.space_group_name_H-M   'P 1'
#
loop_
_entity.id
_entity.type
_entity.pdbx_description
1 polymer ?
#
loop_
_entity_poly.entity_id
_entity_poly.type
_entity_poly.pdbx_seq_one_letter_code
_entity_poly.pdbx_strand_id
1 'polypeptide(L)'
;MAEEVAKAQTAQPGGDTIFGKIIRKEIPAKIIYEDEQCIAFHDVAPQAPTHFLVVPRKPIVQLSKAEDGDAALLGHLMIVAKKCAEQVGLPRGYRLVVNDGPDGGQSVYHVHLHVLGGRQLGWPPG
;
A
#
# COMPACT_ATOMS: atom_id res chain seq x y z
N MET A 1 -3.81 -14.72 0.22
CA MET A 1 -4.28 -14.36 -1.15
C MET A 1 -5.78 -14.50 -1.27
N ALA A 2 -6.38 -15.67 -0.93
CA ALA A 2 -7.83 -15.85 -1.01
C ALA A 2 -8.61 -14.85 -0.15
N GLU A 3 -8.12 -14.53 1.05
CA GLU A 3 -8.77 -13.56 1.91
C GLU A 3 -8.76 -12.15 1.30
N GLU A 4 -7.64 -11.75 0.66
CA GLU A 4 -7.53 -10.44 0.05
C GLU A 4 -8.45 -10.32 -1.15
N VAL A 5 -8.57 -11.38 -1.96
CA VAL A 5 -9.51 -11.40 -3.10
C VAL A 5 -10.95 -11.31 -2.61
N ALA A 6 -11.31 -12.06 -1.57
CA ALA A 6 -12.66 -12.01 -1.00
C ALA A 6 -12.99 -10.64 -0.45
N LYS A 7 -12.04 -9.99 0.26
CA LYS A 7 -12.22 -8.63 0.74
C LYS A 7 -12.39 -7.63 -0.40
N ALA A 8 -11.64 -7.79 -1.48
CA ALA A 8 -11.75 -6.92 -2.64
C ALA A 8 -13.12 -7.00 -3.28
N GLN A 9 -13.72 -8.18 -3.35
CA GLN A 9 -15.04 -8.38 -3.94
C GLN A 9 -16.16 -7.77 -3.12
N THR A 10 -15.97 -7.64 -1.81
CA THR A 10 -16.98 -7.10 -0.89
C THR A 10 -16.70 -5.66 -0.46
N ALA A 11 -15.47 -5.17 -0.66
CA ALA A 11 -15.09 -3.81 -0.29
C ALA A 11 -15.83 -2.79 -1.14
N GLN A 12 -16.11 -1.63 -0.56
CA GLN A 12 -16.82 -0.55 -1.26
C GLN A 12 -16.06 0.76 -1.13
N PRO A 13 -15.94 1.54 -2.22
CA PRO A 13 -15.31 2.84 -2.17
C PRO A 13 -16.14 3.82 -1.33
N GLY A 14 -15.45 4.76 -0.73
CA GLY A 14 -16.06 5.77 0.12
C GLY A 14 -16.08 5.38 1.58
N GLY A 15 -16.43 6.33 2.44
CA GLY A 15 -16.41 6.15 3.87
C GLY A 15 -15.00 6.13 4.46
N ASP A 16 -14.93 5.89 5.75
CA ASP A 16 -13.65 5.83 6.45
C ASP A 16 -13.03 4.44 6.32
N THR A 17 -11.70 4.39 6.26
CA THR A 17 -10.96 3.14 6.12
C THR A 17 -10.04 2.92 7.31
N ILE A 18 -9.55 1.68 7.46
CA ILE A 18 -8.54 1.36 8.46
C ILE A 18 -7.26 2.20 8.26
N PHE A 19 -6.92 2.53 7.01
CA PHE A 19 -5.75 3.37 6.73
C PHE A 19 -5.96 4.80 7.19
N GLY A 20 -7.15 5.35 7.00
CA GLY A 20 -7.50 6.65 7.56
C GLY A 20 -7.34 6.69 9.07
N LYS A 21 -7.77 5.62 9.75
CA LYS A 21 -7.62 5.50 11.20
C LYS A 21 -6.15 5.40 11.63
N ILE A 22 -5.32 4.68 10.88
CA ILE A 22 -3.89 4.61 11.16
C ILE A 22 -3.24 5.99 10.98
N ILE A 23 -3.59 6.70 9.92
CA ILE A 23 -3.07 8.05 9.64
C ILE A 23 -3.39 9.00 10.80
N ARG A 24 -4.60 8.91 11.33
CA ARG A 24 -5.03 9.76 12.47
C ARG A 24 -4.57 9.23 13.82
N LYS A 25 -3.79 8.14 13.85
CA LYS A 25 -3.29 7.52 15.09
C LYS A 25 -4.41 7.00 15.99
N GLU A 26 -5.56 6.66 15.42
CA GLU A 26 -6.69 6.09 16.16
C GLU A 26 -6.50 4.59 16.43
N ILE A 27 -5.74 3.91 15.60
CA ILE A 27 -5.35 2.52 15.81
C ILE A 27 -3.84 2.37 15.61
N PRO A 28 -3.19 1.42 16.30
CA PRO A 28 -1.74 1.26 16.21
C PRO A 28 -1.31 0.61 14.89
N ALA A 29 -0.08 0.90 14.49
CA ALA A 29 0.58 0.26 13.36
C ALA A 29 2.10 0.28 13.60
N LYS A 30 2.80 -0.64 12.96
CA LYS A 30 4.28 -0.68 13.03
C LYS A 30 4.82 0.25 11.94
N ILE A 31 4.97 1.51 12.29
CA ILE A 31 5.34 2.57 11.35
C ILE A 31 6.83 2.47 11.02
N ILE A 32 7.16 2.54 9.73
CA ILE A 32 8.53 2.55 9.21
C ILE A 32 8.98 3.99 8.93
N TYR A 33 8.07 4.81 8.41
CA TYR A 33 8.38 6.15 7.95
C TYR A 33 7.11 6.97 7.88
N GLU A 34 7.22 8.25 8.13
CA GLU A 34 6.11 9.18 7.86
C GLU A 34 6.63 10.57 7.57
N ASP A 35 5.90 11.29 6.72
CA ASP A 35 6.15 12.69 6.41
C ASP A 35 4.81 13.42 6.25
N GLU A 36 4.86 14.64 5.73
CA GLU A 36 3.65 15.46 5.56
C GLU A 36 2.68 14.90 4.52
N GLN A 37 3.16 14.04 3.62
CA GLN A 37 2.38 13.55 2.49
C GLN A 37 1.94 12.10 2.63
N CYS A 38 2.68 11.29 3.39
CA CYS A 38 2.42 9.85 3.44
C CYS A 38 2.93 9.20 4.72
N ILE A 39 2.55 7.93 4.87
CA ILE A 39 2.98 7.08 5.97
C ILE A 39 3.28 5.69 5.42
N ALA A 40 4.30 5.03 5.95
CA ALA A 40 4.64 3.66 5.61
C ALA A 40 4.63 2.79 6.86
N PHE A 41 4.02 1.62 6.77
CA PHE A 41 3.90 0.71 7.91
C PHE A 41 3.81 -0.74 7.44
N HIS A 42 4.21 -1.66 8.32
CA HIS A 42 4.16 -3.10 8.02
C HIS A 42 2.71 -3.58 7.87
N ASP A 43 2.46 -4.44 6.86
CA ASP A 43 1.18 -5.09 6.69
C ASP A 43 0.95 -6.10 7.82
N VAL A 44 -0.25 -6.11 8.41
CA VAL A 44 -0.58 -7.03 9.50
C VAL A 44 -0.81 -8.47 9.03
N ALA A 45 -1.01 -8.65 7.72
CA ALA A 45 -1.20 -9.97 7.10
C ALA A 45 -0.18 -10.14 5.96
N PRO A 46 1.13 -10.21 6.30
CA PRO A 46 2.19 -10.20 5.29
C PRO A 46 2.11 -11.41 4.36
N GLN A 47 2.31 -11.16 3.07
CA GLN A 47 2.30 -12.17 2.02
C GLN A 47 3.72 -12.51 1.54
N ALA A 48 4.73 -11.95 2.20
CA ALA A 48 6.15 -12.19 1.95
C ALA A 48 6.91 -11.94 3.26
N PRO A 49 8.16 -12.38 3.39
CA PRO A 49 8.95 -12.11 4.61
C PRO A 49 9.02 -10.63 4.96
N THR A 50 9.06 -9.76 3.95
CA THR A 50 8.88 -8.31 4.13
C THR A 50 7.68 -7.89 3.29
N HIS A 51 6.71 -7.26 3.93
CA HIS A 51 5.53 -6.73 3.26
C HIS A 51 5.09 -5.48 4.01
N PHE A 52 5.28 -4.31 3.37
CA PHE A 52 4.82 -3.06 3.96
C PHE A 52 4.02 -2.25 2.95
N LEU A 53 3.34 -1.24 3.44
CA LEU A 53 2.45 -0.39 2.66
C LEU A 53 2.95 1.04 2.72
N VAL A 54 2.78 1.77 1.63
CA VAL A 54 3.01 3.21 1.58
C VAL A 54 1.69 3.87 1.22
N VAL A 55 1.18 4.72 2.10
CA VAL A 55 -0.17 5.25 2.03
C VAL A 55 -0.13 6.77 2.05
N PRO A 56 -0.74 7.46 1.09
CA PRO A 56 -0.81 8.92 1.12
C PRO A 56 -1.80 9.36 2.20
N ARG A 57 -1.55 10.52 2.81
CA ARG A 57 -2.50 11.11 3.74
C ARG A 57 -3.76 11.58 3.03
N LYS A 58 -3.63 12.02 1.78
CA LYS A 58 -4.78 12.38 0.95
C LYS A 58 -5.62 11.14 0.67
N PRO A 59 -6.94 11.16 0.94
CA PRO A 59 -7.78 9.97 0.83
C PRO A 59 -8.24 9.71 -0.61
N ILE A 60 -7.31 9.36 -1.50
CA ILE A 60 -7.61 8.93 -2.87
C ILE A 60 -8.16 7.52 -2.80
N VAL A 61 -9.39 7.29 -3.25
CA VAL A 61 -10.06 6.00 -3.06
C VAL A 61 -9.42 4.86 -3.84
N GLN A 62 -8.92 5.15 -5.04
CA GLN A 62 -8.25 4.16 -5.90
C GLN A 62 -7.45 4.87 -6.98
N LEU A 63 -6.48 4.19 -7.56
CA LEU A 63 -5.60 4.79 -8.56
C LEU A 63 -6.36 5.36 -9.75
N SER A 64 -7.35 4.66 -10.24
CA SER A 64 -8.14 5.11 -11.40
C SER A 64 -8.98 6.36 -11.12
N LYS A 65 -9.13 6.74 -9.86
CA LYS A 65 -9.83 7.96 -9.45
C LYS A 65 -8.87 9.11 -9.10
N ALA A 66 -7.56 8.87 -9.18
CA ALA A 66 -6.58 9.93 -8.97
C ALA A 66 -6.70 10.97 -10.08
N GLU A 67 -6.39 12.23 -9.74
CA GLU A 67 -6.39 13.33 -10.68
C GLU A 67 -4.98 13.55 -11.23
N ASP A 68 -4.89 14.22 -12.38
CA ASP A 68 -3.57 14.53 -12.97
C ASP A 68 -2.70 15.32 -12.00
N GLY A 69 -3.30 16.18 -11.17
CA GLY A 69 -2.60 16.93 -10.13
C GLY A 69 -2.00 16.08 -9.02
N ASP A 70 -2.35 14.80 -8.94
CA ASP A 70 -1.79 13.88 -7.95
C ASP A 70 -0.48 13.23 -8.42
N ALA A 71 0.00 13.55 -9.61
CA ALA A 71 1.21 12.92 -10.17
C ALA A 71 2.43 13.05 -9.25
N ALA A 72 2.66 14.23 -8.71
CA ALA A 72 3.80 14.45 -7.80
C ALA A 72 3.66 13.64 -6.52
N LEU A 73 2.46 13.56 -5.96
CA LEU A 73 2.20 12.76 -4.75
C LEU A 73 2.44 11.27 -5.03
N LEU A 74 1.90 10.75 -6.13
CA LEU A 74 2.08 9.34 -6.48
C LEU A 74 3.55 8.99 -6.73
N GLY A 75 4.28 9.87 -7.39
CA GLY A 75 5.73 9.72 -7.56
C GLY A 75 6.46 9.73 -6.23
N HIS A 76 6.05 10.61 -5.31
CA HIS A 76 6.61 10.66 -3.96
C HIS A 76 6.44 9.33 -3.23
N LEU A 77 5.26 8.70 -3.36
CA LEU A 77 5.02 7.38 -2.74
C LEU A 77 6.02 6.34 -3.23
N MET A 78 6.34 6.34 -4.52
CA MET A 78 7.31 5.41 -5.10
C MET A 78 8.72 5.65 -4.55
N ILE A 79 9.11 6.90 -4.39
CA ILE A 79 10.42 7.25 -3.83
C ILE A 79 10.49 6.85 -2.35
N VAL A 80 9.41 7.08 -1.60
CA VAL A 80 9.34 6.64 -0.20
C VAL A 80 9.42 5.12 -0.10
N ALA A 81 8.74 4.40 -1.00
CA ALA A 81 8.80 2.94 -1.05
C ALA A 81 10.24 2.45 -1.23
N LYS A 82 10.99 3.06 -2.13
CA LYS A 82 12.41 2.74 -2.36
C LYS A 82 13.23 3.00 -1.10
N LYS A 83 13.05 4.14 -0.46
CA LYS A 83 13.79 4.49 0.76
C LYS A 83 13.49 3.53 1.90
N CYS A 84 12.23 3.18 2.08
CA CYS A 84 11.82 2.21 3.10
C CYS A 84 12.37 0.82 2.82
N ALA A 85 12.40 0.41 1.55
CA ALA A 85 12.98 -0.87 1.16
C ALA A 85 14.47 -0.95 1.54
N GLU A 86 15.22 0.14 1.37
CA GLU A 86 16.61 0.22 1.81
C GLU A 86 16.70 0.13 3.34
N GLN A 87 15.82 0.83 4.03
CA GLN A 87 15.81 0.88 5.49
C GLN A 87 15.53 -0.48 6.11
N VAL A 88 14.57 -1.24 5.57
CA VAL A 88 14.22 -2.57 6.10
C VAL A 88 15.14 -3.67 5.56
N GLY A 89 15.96 -3.38 4.57
CA GLY A 89 16.98 -4.30 4.07
C GLY A 89 16.47 -5.28 3.02
N LEU A 90 16.22 -4.80 1.80
CA LEU A 90 15.83 -5.64 0.67
C LEU A 90 16.88 -5.53 -0.45
N PRO A 91 18.14 -5.97 -0.20
CA PRO A 91 19.23 -5.74 -1.15
C PRO A 91 19.11 -6.52 -2.46
N ARG A 92 18.29 -7.56 -2.50
CA ARG A 92 18.14 -8.40 -3.70
C ARG A 92 16.92 -8.04 -4.54
N GLY A 93 16.22 -6.98 -4.15
CA GLY A 93 15.07 -6.49 -4.91
C GLY A 93 13.75 -6.73 -4.22
N TYR A 94 12.72 -6.19 -4.80
CA TYR A 94 11.37 -6.21 -4.26
C TYR A 94 10.37 -5.92 -5.37
N ARG A 95 9.11 -6.08 -5.06
CA ARG A 95 8.03 -5.78 -6.01
C ARG A 95 7.11 -4.73 -5.42
N LEU A 96 6.71 -3.77 -6.27
CA LEU A 96 5.67 -2.80 -5.93
C LEU A 96 4.38 -3.23 -6.60
N VAL A 97 3.28 -3.20 -5.84
CA VAL A 97 1.96 -3.56 -6.36
C VAL A 97 0.96 -2.50 -5.98
N VAL A 98 0.18 -2.05 -6.95
CA VAL A 98 -0.98 -1.20 -6.72
C VAL A 98 -2.21 -1.95 -7.22
N ASN A 99 -3.14 -2.24 -6.32
CA ASN A 99 -4.39 -2.90 -6.68
C ASN A 99 -5.46 -1.83 -6.91
N ASP A 100 -6.20 -1.94 -8.01
CA ASP A 100 -7.29 -1.02 -8.32
C ASP A 100 -8.57 -1.80 -8.60
N GLY A 101 -9.59 -1.56 -7.81
CA GLY A 101 -10.91 -2.12 -7.99
C GLY A 101 -11.00 -3.61 -7.64
N PRO A 102 -12.21 -4.20 -7.82
CA PRO A 102 -12.45 -5.60 -7.43
C PRO A 102 -11.58 -6.60 -8.18
N ASP A 103 -11.48 -6.48 -9.49
CA ASP A 103 -10.66 -7.40 -10.29
C ASP A 103 -9.17 -7.26 -10.01
N GLY A 104 -8.74 -6.06 -9.60
CA GLY A 104 -7.36 -5.80 -9.18
C GLY A 104 -7.04 -6.31 -7.79
N GLY A 105 -8.03 -6.76 -7.03
CA GLY A 105 -7.83 -7.26 -5.67
C GLY A 105 -7.73 -6.16 -4.62
N GLN A 106 -8.27 -4.98 -4.87
CA GLN A 106 -8.24 -3.89 -3.91
C GLN A 106 -9.19 -4.17 -2.75
N SER A 107 -8.68 -4.31 -1.54
CA SER A 107 -9.48 -4.61 -0.35
C SER A 107 -9.74 -3.38 0.52
N VAL A 108 -8.91 -2.36 0.45
CA VAL A 108 -9.07 -1.10 1.18
C VAL A 108 -9.12 0.04 0.17
N TYR A 109 -10.19 0.82 0.21
CA TYR A 109 -10.40 1.92 -0.74
C TYR A 109 -9.81 3.24 -0.24
N HIS A 110 -8.51 3.19 -0.06
CA HIS A 110 -7.61 4.29 0.15
C HIS A 110 -6.33 3.86 -0.58
N VAL A 111 -5.95 4.55 -1.63
CA VAL A 111 -4.85 4.13 -2.51
C VAL A 111 -3.58 3.84 -1.70
N HIS A 112 -2.89 2.78 -2.06
CA HIS A 112 -1.66 2.39 -1.36
C HIS A 112 -0.78 1.55 -2.26
N LEU A 113 0.53 1.60 -1.99
CA LEU A 113 1.51 0.73 -2.61
C LEU A 113 1.85 -0.40 -1.66
N HIS A 114 1.79 -1.64 -2.16
CA HIS A 114 2.38 -2.78 -1.48
C HIS A 114 3.84 -2.89 -1.88
N VAL A 115 4.72 -3.12 -0.93
CA VAL A 115 6.12 -3.47 -1.18
C VAL A 115 6.36 -4.85 -0.61
N LEU A 116 6.74 -5.80 -1.45
CA LEU A 116 6.93 -7.20 -1.06
C LEU A 116 8.33 -7.64 -1.45
N GLY A 117 8.99 -8.33 -0.55
CA GLY A 117 10.35 -8.82 -0.79
C GLY A 117 10.81 -9.81 0.27
N GLY A 118 12.08 -10.14 0.21
CA GLY A 118 12.68 -11.07 1.15
C GLY A 118 12.66 -12.52 0.66
N ARG A 119 12.12 -12.78 -0.52
CA ARG A 119 12.14 -14.07 -1.19
C ARG A 119 11.99 -13.90 -2.68
N GLN A 120 12.23 -14.96 -3.44
CA GLN A 120 11.94 -14.95 -4.87
C GLN A 120 10.43 -14.87 -5.09
N LEU A 121 9.99 -13.86 -5.83
CA LEU A 121 8.59 -13.71 -6.22
C LEU A 121 8.36 -14.30 -7.59
N GLY A 122 7.18 -14.88 -7.80
CA GLY A 122 6.85 -15.58 -9.02
C GLY A 122 6.43 -14.66 -10.17
N TRP A 123 6.35 -15.23 -11.35
CA TRP A 123 5.86 -14.56 -12.54
C TRP A 123 5.00 -15.53 -13.34
N PRO A 124 3.84 -15.12 -13.90
CA PRO A 124 3.24 -13.77 -13.79
C PRO A 124 2.76 -13.43 -12.38
N PRO A 125 2.51 -12.13 -12.10
CA PRO A 125 2.19 -11.69 -10.73
C PRO A 125 0.81 -12.10 -10.21
N GLY A 126 -0.02 -12.65 -11.05
CA GLY A 126 -1.36 -13.04 -10.63
C GLY A 126 -1.80 -14.40 -11.08
#